data_59e1a0a7bbdf1a41830cb342d8525d2d
#
_entry.id   59e1a0a7bbdf1a41830cb342d8525d2d
#
_cell.length_a   1.000
_cell.length_b   1.000
_cell.length_c   1.000
_cell.angle_alpha   90.00
_cell.angle_beta   90.00
_cell.angle_gamma   90.00
#
_symmetry.space_group_name_H-M   'P 1'
#
loop_
_entity.id
_entity.type
_entity.pdbx_description
1 polymer ?
#
loop_
_entity_poly.entity_id
_entity_poly.type
_entity_poly.pdbx_seq_one_letter_code
_entity_poly.pdbx_strand_id
1 'polypeptide(L)'
;MINKNELLEFAKVFGLPIETVEKDYVLGWLLAGIAQEPAINSSWLFKGGTCLKKCYFETYRFSEDLDFTLPEKTQLRVDALKEIFKRIAVWIQNQSGIQIPESSIDFELFLNPRGNSAIQGKVGYIGPLRRGPGTIAKIKLDLTSDEVVSLAPAVRDVYHPYSDKPEQGIHALCYAYEEVFAEKVRALAERARPRDLYDVIHLYRHDHLLTDKKLVLSAIIEKCRFKKIEVPTLEGIEKHPYRGELESEWENMLRHQLAALPPVKSFLEELPDFFNWLGELRGVETEPEEDMAEAETPAASLKTAPAARRPEIDTSWTIPERLTVINRESSIMEKIRFAGANRLCLDLAYDRKHRVIEPYAVKRTIGGVLFLQAAHHESGEPRSYLFDKIEGVKVTDTPFNPRGPIEITIAGQLEIKQNVSNARGRSSHLGGPVYIYRCSSCHRLFKKKTMDSVLRAHKNKAGSQCFGSYGAYVRTKY
;
A
#
# COMPACT_ATOMS: atom_id res chain seq x y z
N MET A 1 24.39 1.47 -10.18
CA MET A 1 23.33 2.34 -10.76
C MET A 1 22.75 1.65 -11.99
N ILE A 2 21.43 1.50 -12.03
CA ILE A 2 20.75 0.97 -13.22
C ILE A 2 21.07 1.81 -14.46
N ASN A 3 20.88 1.23 -15.64
CA ASN A 3 21.08 1.96 -16.90
C ASN A 3 19.77 2.63 -17.37
N LYS A 4 19.91 3.53 -18.36
CA LYS A 4 18.76 4.27 -18.91
C LYS A 4 17.71 3.34 -19.55
N ASN A 5 18.12 2.20 -20.12
CA ASN A 5 17.17 1.28 -20.77
C ASN A 5 16.27 0.60 -19.73
N GLU A 6 16.82 0.16 -18.61
CA GLU A 6 16.02 -0.40 -17.52
C GLU A 6 15.01 0.63 -17.00
N LEU A 7 15.43 1.90 -16.84
CA LEU A 7 14.52 2.96 -16.44
C LEU A 7 13.40 3.20 -17.45
N LEU A 8 13.69 3.12 -18.75
CA LEU A 8 12.70 3.21 -19.83
C LEU A 8 11.71 2.05 -19.80
N GLU A 9 12.17 0.84 -19.49
CA GLU A 9 11.28 -0.32 -19.36
C GLU A 9 10.31 -0.14 -18.18
N PHE A 10 10.80 0.32 -17.03
CA PHE A 10 9.92 0.65 -15.89
C PHE A 10 8.93 1.78 -16.23
N ALA A 11 9.36 2.80 -16.96
CA ALA A 11 8.47 3.87 -17.39
C ALA A 11 7.31 3.35 -18.28
N LYS A 12 7.59 2.38 -19.16
CA LYS A 12 6.55 1.70 -19.95
C LYS A 12 5.62 0.84 -19.10
N VAL A 13 6.18 0.08 -18.13
CA VAL A 13 5.39 -0.76 -17.22
C VAL A 13 4.43 0.07 -16.40
N PHE A 14 4.93 1.13 -15.77
CA PHE A 14 4.14 2.02 -14.91
C PHE A 14 3.26 3.00 -15.70
N GLY A 15 3.50 3.18 -16.99
CA GLY A 15 2.78 4.15 -17.81
C GLY A 15 3.05 5.60 -17.40
N LEU A 16 4.28 5.91 -16.94
CA LEU A 16 4.66 7.19 -16.37
C LEU A 16 5.85 7.84 -17.10
N PRO A 17 6.01 9.17 -16.97
CA PRO A 17 7.22 9.84 -17.43
C PRO A 17 8.48 9.24 -16.82
N ILE A 18 9.53 9.12 -17.62
CA ILE A 18 10.80 8.51 -17.18
C ILE A 18 11.43 9.28 -16.01
N GLU A 19 11.18 10.60 -15.93
CA GLU A 19 11.64 11.46 -14.86
C GLU A 19 11.00 11.10 -13.51
N THR A 20 9.71 10.76 -13.51
CA THR A 20 8.98 10.28 -12.33
C THR A 20 9.56 8.96 -11.83
N VAL A 21 9.87 8.06 -12.76
CA VAL A 21 10.45 6.75 -12.45
C VAL A 21 11.89 6.88 -11.94
N GLU A 22 12.71 7.78 -12.55
CA GLU A 22 14.05 8.08 -12.03
C GLU A 22 13.99 8.60 -10.59
N LYS A 23 13.03 9.47 -10.31
CA LYS A 23 12.83 10.02 -8.97
C LYS A 23 12.45 8.93 -7.97
N ASP A 24 11.54 8.03 -8.34
CA ASP A 24 11.18 6.86 -7.52
C ASP A 24 12.37 5.94 -7.22
N TYR A 25 13.22 5.71 -8.22
CA TYR A 25 14.46 4.96 -8.07
C TYR A 25 15.40 5.62 -7.04
N VAL A 26 15.63 6.93 -7.17
CA VAL A 26 16.52 7.68 -6.25
C VAL A 26 15.93 7.78 -4.84
N LEU A 27 14.59 7.92 -4.71
CA LEU A 27 13.89 7.85 -3.42
C LEU A 27 14.16 6.55 -2.68
N GLY A 28 14.16 5.42 -3.38
CA GLY A 28 14.50 4.13 -2.79
C GLY A 28 15.94 4.08 -2.24
N TRP A 29 16.91 4.63 -2.99
CA TRP A 29 18.30 4.70 -2.54
C TRP A 29 18.51 5.69 -1.39
N LEU A 30 17.77 6.81 -1.35
CA LEU A 30 17.79 7.72 -0.19
C LEU A 30 17.24 7.03 1.06
N LEU A 31 16.14 6.30 0.94
CA LEU A 31 15.60 5.49 2.06
C LEU A 31 16.61 4.43 2.52
N ALA A 32 17.32 3.77 1.59
CA ALA A 32 18.38 2.83 1.94
C ALA A 32 19.51 3.51 2.73
N GLY A 33 19.95 4.70 2.29
CA GLY A 33 20.98 5.47 2.99
C GLY A 33 20.53 5.94 4.38
N ILE A 34 19.28 6.38 4.52
CA ILE A 34 18.68 6.75 5.81
C ILE A 34 18.64 5.53 6.75
N ALA A 35 18.28 4.36 6.24
CA ALA A 35 18.23 3.12 7.01
C ALA A 35 19.61 2.65 7.49
N GLN A 36 20.69 3.06 6.84
CA GLN A 36 22.08 2.71 7.22
C GLN A 36 22.73 3.75 8.13
N GLU A 37 22.15 4.93 8.31
CA GLU A 37 22.74 6.00 9.12
C GLU A 37 22.33 5.86 10.60
N PRO A 38 23.25 5.47 11.51
CA PRO A 38 22.91 5.17 12.89
C PRO A 38 22.33 6.34 13.68
N ALA A 39 22.60 7.60 13.27
CA ALA A 39 22.12 8.79 13.96
C ALA A 39 20.60 8.98 13.84
N ILE A 40 19.96 8.36 12.84
CA ILE A 40 18.55 8.64 12.49
C ILE A 40 17.71 7.37 12.21
N ASN A 41 18.31 6.24 11.89
CA ASN A 41 17.62 5.04 11.40
C ASN A 41 16.60 4.44 12.40
N SER A 42 16.81 4.63 13.69
CA SER A 42 15.94 4.10 14.76
C SER A 42 14.94 5.12 15.30
N SER A 43 14.99 6.36 14.83
CA SER A 43 14.19 7.46 15.40
C SER A 43 13.30 8.18 14.37
N TRP A 44 13.71 8.24 13.11
CA TRP A 44 12.91 8.92 12.09
C TRP A 44 11.76 8.05 11.62
N LEU A 45 10.54 8.56 11.71
CA LEU A 45 9.34 7.85 11.34
C LEU A 45 8.89 8.28 9.94
N PHE A 46 9.07 7.39 8.98
CA PHE A 46 8.67 7.62 7.61
C PHE A 46 7.15 7.62 7.45
N LYS A 47 6.60 8.60 6.74
CA LYS A 47 5.17 8.80 6.56
C LYS A 47 4.82 9.34 5.17
N GLY A 48 3.58 9.78 4.99
CA GLY A 48 3.15 10.46 3.77
C GLY A 48 2.84 9.53 2.59
N GLY A 49 2.68 10.15 1.42
CA GLY A 49 2.32 9.43 0.18
C GLY A 49 3.40 8.47 -0.31
N THR A 50 4.68 8.85 -0.12
CA THR A 50 5.81 7.98 -0.50
C THR A 50 5.92 6.77 0.42
N CYS A 51 5.59 6.91 1.71
CA CYS A 51 5.48 5.76 2.62
C CYS A 51 4.40 4.78 2.16
N LEU A 52 3.21 5.26 1.77
CA LEU A 52 2.17 4.40 1.22
C LEU A 52 2.64 3.66 -0.04
N LYS A 53 3.27 4.35 -1.00
CA LYS A 53 3.78 3.75 -2.23
C LYS A 53 4.92 2.77 -1.98
N LYS A 54 5.83 3.08 -1.08
CA LYS A 54 7.04 2.29 -0.87
C LYS A 54 6.90 1.16 0.16
N CYS A 55 6.03 1.33 1.16
CA CYS A 55 5.96 0.41 2.29
C CYS A 55 4.64 -0.37 2.40
N TYR A 56 3.57 0.10 1.73
CA TYR A 56 2.24 -0.48 1.88
C TYR A 56 1.63 -0.96 0.57
N PHE A 57 1.83 -0.22 -0.56
CA PHE A 57 1.23 -0.55 -1.83
C PHE A 57 2.28 -0.64 -2.93
N GLU A 58 2.34 -1.77 -3.61
CA GLU A 58 3.14 -1.89 -4.84
C GLU A 58 2.52 -1.05 -5.95
N THR A 59 1.20 -1.14 -6.11
CA THR A 59 0.43 -0.37 -7.09
C THR A 59 -0.29 0.77 -6.40
N TYR A 60 0.24 1.97 -6.52
CA TYR A 60 -0.26 3.20 -5.92
C TYR A 60 0.17 4.41 -6.75
N ARG A 61 -0.44 5.58 -6.52
CA ARG A 61 0.08 6.81 -7.13
C ARG A 61 1.54 7.05 -6.74
N PHE A 62 2.33 7.51 -7.67
CA PHE A 62 3.70 7.90 -7.36
C PHE A 62 3.72 9.14 -6.47
N SER A 63 4.73 9.22 -5.63
CA SER A 63 4.97 10.35 -4.73
C SER A 63 6.45 10.72 -4.80
N GLU A 64 6.76 11.99 -4.62
CA GLU A 64 8.06 12.54 -5.01
C GLU A 64 8.85 13.12 -3.84
N ASP A 65 8.25 13.22 -2.67
CA ASP A 65 8.81 13.84 -1.49
C ASP A 65 8.99 12.79 -0.39
N LEU A 66 9.93 13.00 0.53
CA LEU A 66 10.13 12.17 1.72
C LEU A 66 9.65 12.92 2.96
N ASP A 67 8.63 12.41 3.61
CA ASP A 67 8.05 12.98 4.81
C ASP A 67 8.47 12.18 6.04
N PHE A 68 9.01 12.84 7.07
CA PHE A 68 9.36 12.19 8.33
C PHE A 68 8.82 12.95 9.54
N THR A 69 8.37 12.21 10.54
CA THR A 69 8.18 12.72 11.88
C THR A 69 9.41 12.39 12.73
N LEU A 70 9.96 13.42 13.35
CA LEU A 70 11.08 13.31 14.28
C LEU A 70 10.52 13.35 15.70
N PRO A 71 10.72 12.32 16.54
CA PRO A 71 10.20 12.29 17.89
C PRO A 71 10.72 13.42 18.78
N GLU A 72 11.96 13.84 18.52
CA GLU A 72 12.63 14.86 19.33
C GLU A 72 12.88 16.15 18.56
N LYS A 73 12.47 17.29 19.09
CA LYS A 73 12.74 18.62 18.52
C LYS A 73 14.23 18.94 18.43
N THR A 74 15.05 18.35 19.27
CA THR A 74 16.52 18.50 19.26
C THR A 74 17.18 18.01 17.97
N GLN A 75 16.50 17.14 17.22
CA GLN A 75 16.97 16.62 15.93
C GLN A 75 16.80 17.64 14.78
N LEU A 76 16.04 18.72 14.97
CA LEU A 76 15.84 19.79 13.98
C LEU A 76 17.03 20.78 13.99
N ARG A 77 18.22 20.29 13.57
CA ARG A 77 19.45 21.07 13.49
C ARG A 77 20.03 21.00 12.08
N VAL A 78 19.96 22.11 11.36
CA VAL A 78 20.37 22.22 9.94
C VAL A 78 21.79 21.73 9.71
N ASP A 79 22.76 22.17 10.53
CA ASP A 79 24.17 21.77 10.36
C ASP A 79 24.38 20.26 10.57
N ALA A 80 23.74 19.70 11.60
CA ALA A 80 23.81 18.26 11.86
C ALA A 80 23.20 17.45 10.71
N LEU A 81 22.08 17.90 10.16
CA LEU A 81 21.43 17.26 9.01
C LEU A 81 22.31 17.33 7.75
N LYS A 82 22.96 18.45 7.48
CA LYS A 82 23.89 18.56 6.36
C LYS A 82 25.02 17.53 6.47
N GLU A 83 25.63 17.38 7.65
CA GLU A 83 26.70 16.39 7.86
C GLU A 83 26.19 14.93 7.76
N ILE A 84 25.00 14.64 8.27
CA ILE A 84 24.36 13.33 8.13
C ILE A 84 24.16 13.02 6.64
N PHE A 85 23.58 13.94 5.88
CA PHE A 85 23.28 13.70 4.47
C PHE A 85 24.52 13.68 3.57
N LYS A 86 25.64 14.31 3.97
CA LYS A 86 26.94 14.11 3.32
C LYS A 86 27.41 12.65 3.45
N ARG A 87 27.31 12.05 4.64
CA ARG A 87 27.65 10.64 4.84
C ARG A 87 26.75 9.71 4.05
N ILE A 88 25.44 9.98 4.07
CA ILE A 88 24.45 9.25 3.26
C ILE A 88 24.80 9.35 1.78
N ALA A 89 25.14 10.53 1.27
CA ALA A 89 25.54 10.75 -0.13
C ALA A 89 26.74 9.90 -0.55
N VAL A 90 27.79 9.88 0.29
CA VAL A 90 28.98 9.04 0.06
C VAL A 90 28.61 7.54 0.04
N TRP A 91 27.77 7.10 1.00
CA TRP A 91 27.33 5.73 1.06
C TRP A 91 26.53 5.33 -0.18
N ILE A 92 25.56 6.16 -0.60
CA ILE A 92 24.74 5.92 -1.81
C ILE A 92 25.63 5.85 -3.06
N GLN A 93 26.59 6.75 -3.20
CA GLN A 93 27.50 6.74 -4.33
C GLN A 93 28.30 5.44 -4.40
N ASN A 94 28.80 4.96 -3.26
CA ASN A 94 29.56 3.70 -3.20
C ASN A 94 28.72 2.48 -3.51
N GLN A 95 27.44 2.46 -3.12
CA GLN A 95 26.55 1.32 -3.33
C GLN A 95 25.90 1.30 -4.70
N SER A 96 25.44 2.42 -5.19
CA SER A 96 24.62 2.52 -6.40
C SER A 96 25.31 3.26 -7.56
N GLY A 97 26.31 4.10 -7.28
CA GLY A 97 26.91 5.01 -8.25
C GLY A 97 26.08 6.28 -8.53
N ILE A 98 24.95 6.50 -7.82
CA ILE A 98 24.22 7.77 -7.87
C ILE A 98 25.07 8.83 -7.20
N GLN A 99 25.27 9.97 -7.87
CA GLN A 99 26.03 11.09 -7.33
C GLN A 99 25.10 12.11 -6.66
N ILE A 100 25.43 12.49 -5.45
CA ILE A 100 24.74 13.57 -4.71
C ILE A 100 25.81 14.62 -4.40
N PRO A 101 25.93 15.68 -5.21
CA PRO A 101 26.90 16.73 -4.96
C PRO A 101 26.64 17.41 -3.61
N GLU A 102 27.66 17.62 -2.81
CA GLU A 102 27.55 18.26 -1.49
C GLU A 102 26.88 19.64 -1.57
N SER A 103 27.19 20.40 -2.60
CA SER A 103 26.60 21.74 -2.86
C SER A 103 25.09 21.67 -3.19
N SER A 104 24.55 20.49 -3.44
CA SER A 104 23.12 20.28 -3.73
C SER A 104 22.31 19.81 -2.52
N ILE A 105 22.98 19.61 -1.37
CA ILE A 105 22.35 19.26 -0.09
C ILE A 105 22.04 20.55 0.66
N ASP A 106 20.77 20.85 0.77
CA ASP A 106 20.31 22.06 1.44
C ASP A 106 19.17 21.76 2.42
N PHE A 107 19.22 22.41 3.59
CA PHE A 107 18.21 22.31 4.65
C PHE A 107 17.91 23.70 5.16
N GLU A 108 16.63 24.03 5.25
CA GLU A 108 16.13 25.31 5.73
C GLU A 108 15.16 25.08 6.90
N LEU A 109 15.40 25.77 8.02
CA LEU A 109 14.49 25.81 9.15
C LEU A 109 13.39 26.82 8.88
N PHE A 110 12.14 26.45 9.09
CA PHE A 110 11.01 27.36 8.97
C PHE A 110 10.00 27.12 10.11
N LEU A 111 9.12 28.09 10.29
CA LEU A 111 7.97 27.93 11.19
C LEU A 111 6.74 27.52 10.39
N ASN A 112 6.07 26.48 10.84
CA ASN A 112 4.80 26.11 10.25
C ASN A 112 3.69 27.14 10.63
N PRO A 113 2.48 27.09 10.06
CA PRO A 113 1.41 28.04 10.38
C PRO A 113 1.02 28.12 11.86
N ARG A 114 1.40 27.12 12.67
CA ARG A 114 1.18 27.09 14.11
C ARG A 114 2.38 27.64 14.92
N GLY A 115 3.40 28.15 14.28
CA GLY A 115 4.59 28.67 14.93
C GLY A 115 5.58 27.60 15.41
N ASN A 116 5.39 26.32 15.07
CA ASN A 116 6.31 25.24 15.40
C ASN A 116 7.40 25.08 14.34
N SER A 117 8.63 24.77 14.79
CA SER A 117 9.76 24.55 13.91
C SER A 117 9.60 23.29 13.07
N ALA A 118 9.92 23.38 11.79
CA ALA A 118 10.04 22.29 10.85
C ALA A 118 11.24 22.57 9.91
N ILE A 119 11.76 21.53 9.27
CA ILE A 119 12.87 21.67 8.31
C ILE A 119 12.42 21.14 6.96
N GLN A 120 12.68 21.94 5.91
CA GLN A 120 12.59 21.50 4.54
C GLN A 120 13.99 21.21 4.01
N GLY A 121 14.21 19.99 3.54
CA GLY A 121 15.43 19.57 2.87
C GLY A 121 15.25 19.49 1.36
N LYS A 122 16.32 19.75 0.64
CA LYS A 122 16.44 19.55 -0.81
C LYS A 122 17.76 18.84 -1.07
N VAL A 123 17.67 17.63 -1.65
CA VAL A 123 18.84 16.81 -1.99
C VAL A 123 18.88 16.64 -3.50
N GLY A 124 19.85 17.30 -4.15
CA GLY A 124 20.06 17.18 -5.59
C GLY A 124 20.82 15.90 -5.95
N TYR A 125 20.50 15.31 -7.09
CA TYR A 125 21.13 14.07 -7.53
C TYR A 125 21.43 14.05 -9.04
N ILE A 126 22.43 13.24 -9.41
CA ILE A 126 22.75 12.87 -10.79
C ILE A 126 22.50 11.36 -10.88
N GLY A 127 21.36 11.01 -11.47
CA GLY A 127 20.90 9.63 -11.64
C GLY A 127 21.17 9.06 -13.04
N PRO A 128 20.48 7.99 -13.43
CA PRO A 128 20.67 7.29 -14.70
C PRO A 128 20.44 8.16 -15.94
N LEU A 129 19.58 9.18 -15.86
CA LEU A 129 19.31 10.10 -17.00
C LEU A 129 20.45 11.07 -17.27
N ARG A 130 21.37 11.28 -16.31
CA ARG A 130 22.56 12.16 -16.45
C ARG A 130 22.22 13.50 -17.09
N ARG A 131 21.26 14.23 -16.51
CA ARG A 131 20.86 15.55 -16.98
C ARG A 131 22.07 16.49 -17.03
N GLY A 132 22.11 17.37 -18.04
CA GLY A 132 23.23 18.25 -18.28
C GLY A 132 23.53 19.21 -17.11
N PRO A 133 24.71 19.80 -17.09
CA PRO A 133 25.11 20.80 -16.07
C PRO A 133 24.11 21.96 -16.03
N GLY A 134 23.62 22.27 -14.83
CA GLY A 134 22.63 23.33 -14.58
C GLY A 134 21.22 22.84 -14.27
N THR A 135 20.89 21.54 -14.49
CA THR A 135 19.56 20.99 -14.21
C THR A 135 19.65 19.77 -13.30
N ILE A 136 20.07 19.96 -12.06
CA ILE A 136 20.12 18.88 -11.06
C ILE A 136 18.70 18.65 -10.54
N ALA A 137 18.20 17.43 -10.73
CA ALA A 137 16.93 17.00 -10.14
C ALA A 137 17.06 16.93 -8.61
N LYS A 138 15.99 17.25 -7.89
CA LYS A 138 16.02 17.32 -6.42
C LYS A 138 14.90 16.48 -5.82
N ILE A 139 15.23 15.79 -4.73
CA ILE A 139 14.26 15.20 -3.80
C ILE A 139 14.03 16.21 -2.67
N LYS A 140 12.77 16.45 -2.33
CA LYS A 140 12.39 17.22 -1.15
C LYS A 140 12.25 16.30 0.05
N LEU A 141 12.61 16.82 1.23
CA LEU A 141 12.39 16.18 2.52
C LEU A 141 11.64 17.15 3.42
N ASP A 142 10.55 16.69 3.99
CA ASP A 142 9.79 17.44 4.99
C ASP A 142 9.96 16.78 6.36
N LEU A 143 10.67 17.46 7.26
CA LEU A 143 11.02 16.98 8.60
C LEU A 143 10.24 17.78 9.64
N THR A 144 9.40 17.14 10.41
CA THR A 144 8.60 17.78 11.45
C THR A 144 8.66 17.05 12.77
N SER A 145 8.65 17.79 13.88
CA SER A 145 8.40 17.24 15.22
C SER A 145 7.03 17.68 15.77
N ASP A 146 6.22 18.33 14.95
CA ASP A 146 4.90 18.86 15.31
C ASP A 146 3.78 17.90 14.88
N GLU A 147 3.91 16.64 15.30
CA GLU A 147 2.92 15.59 15.07
C GLU A 147 2.79 14.69 16.29
N VAL A 148 1.56 14.24 16.57
CA VAL A 148 1.32 13.14 17.49
C VAL A 148 1.38 11.81 16.74
N VAL A 149 2.04 10.84 17.32
CA VAL A 149 2.10 9.45 16.84
C VAL A 149 1.35 8.61 17.87
N SER A 150 0.17 8.15 17.48
CA SER A 150 -0.77 7.48 18.39
C SER A 150 -0.55 5.97 18.45
N LEU A 151 0.01 5.41 17.37
CA LEU A 151 0.22 3.96 17.24
C LEU A 151 1.71 3.63 17.15
N ALA A 152 2.07 2.42 17.59
CA ALA A 152 3.45 1.96 17.52
C ALA A 152 3.95 1.93 16.08
N PRO A 153 5.12 2.53 15.79
CA PRO A 153 5.73 2.48 14.47
C PRO A 153 6.04 1.05 14.04
N ALA A 154 6.05 0.82 12.74
CA ALA A 154 6.34 -0.47 12.13
C ALA A 154 7.59 -0.42 11.26
N VAL A 155 8.44 -1.44 11.34
CA VAL A 155 9.52 -1.63 10.36
C VAL A 155 8.94 -2.32 9.14
N ARG A 156 9.09 -1.72 7.97
CA ARG A 156 8.55 -2.23 6.70
C ARG A 156 9.63 -2.33 5.64
N ASP A 157 9.47 -3.31 4.76
CA ASP A 157 10.23 -3.38 3.53
C ASP A 157 9.87 -2.23 2.61
N VAL A 158 10.88 -1.64 2.00
CA VAL A 158 10.71 -0.60 0.98
C VAL A 158 10.67 -1.27 -0.40
N TYR A 159 9.57 -1.09 -1.11
CA TYR A 159 9.44 -1.54 -2.49
C TYR A 159 10.44 -0.80 -3.39
N HIS A 160 11.39 -1.55 -3.93
CA HIS A 160 12.45 -1.06 -4.82
C HIS A 160 12.71 -2.14 -5.88
N PRO A 161 11.98 -2.12 -7.00
CA PRO A 161 11.97 -3.23 -7.97
C PRO A 161 13.18 -3.25 -8.91
N TYR A 162 14.11 -2.30 -8.77
CA TYR A 162 15.24 -2.12 -9.66
C TYR A 162 16.34 -3.17 -9.43
N SER A 163 17.08 -3.50 -10.51
CA SER A 163 18.03 -4.61 -10.54
C SER A 163 19.22 -4.47 -9.58
N ASP A 164 19.57 -3.23 -9.22
CA ASP A 164 20.70 -2.91 -8.32
C ASP A 164 20.30 -2.75 -6.85
N LYS A 165 19.13 -3.22 -6.47
CA LYS A 165 18.67 -3.13 -5.08
C LYS A 165 19.63 -3.88 -4.15
N PRO A 166 19.88 -3.38 -2.90
CA PRO A 166 20.70 -4.09 -1.91
C PRO A 166 20.21 -5.52 -1.66
N GLU A 167 21.15 -6.49 -1.53
CA GLU A 167 20.81 -7.91 -1.31
C GLU A 167 19.99 -8.14 -0.04
N GLN A 168 20.27 -7.39 1.03
CA GLN A 168 19.52 -7.42 2.30
C GLN A 168 18.16 -6.73 2.23
N GLY A 169 17.80 -6.16 1.08
CA GLY A 169 16.61 -5.31 0.95
C GLY A 169 16.81 -3.91 1.54
N ILE A 170 15.75 -3.14 1.56
CA ILE A 170 15.69 -1.81 2.15
C ILE A 170 14.56 -1.82 3.16
N HIS A 171 14.80 -1.37 4.39
CA HIS A 171 13.80 -1.31 5.45
C HIS A 171 13.65 0.13 5.93
N ALA A 172 12.44 0.52 6.30
CA ALA A 172 12.16 1.81 6.89
C ALA A 172 11.31 1.67 8.17
N LEU A 173 11.66 2.44 9.18
CA LEU A 173 10.79 2.62 10.34
C LEU A 173 9.71 3.64 9.93
N CYS A 174 8.45 3.22 9.91
CA CYS A 174 7.36 4.03 9.39
C CYS A 174 6.13 4.02 10.30
N TYR A 175 5.22 4.92 10.04
CA TYR A 175 3.89 4.91 10.66
C TYR A 175 3.20 3.58 10.39
N ALA A 176 2.44 3.08 11.37
CA ALA A 176 1.50 1.97 11.16
C ALA A 176 0.48 2.33 10.07
N TYR A 177 -0.12 1.33 9.44
CA TYR A 177 -1.08 1.56 8.34
C TYR A 177 -2.27 2.41 8.79
N GLU A 178 -2.83 2.10 9.95
CA GLU A 178 -3.92 2.83 10.59
C GLU A 178 -3.53 4.27 10.91
N GLU A 179 -2.28 4.51 11.33
CA GLU A 179 -1.74 5.84 11.61
C GLU A 179 -1.65 6.70 10.35
N VAL A 180 -1.16 6.12 9.23
CA VAL A 180 -1.10 6.83 7.94
C VAL A 180 -2.51 7.14 7.45
N PHE A 181 -3.44 6.19 7.58
CA PHE A 181 -4.83 6.41 7.19
C PHE A 181 -5.43 7.59 7.98
N ALA A 182 -5.32 7.57 9.30
CA ALA A 182 -5.80 8.64 10.16
C ALA A 182 -5.20 10.01 9.79
N GLU A 183 -3.90 10.06 9.46
CA GLU A 183 -3.25 11.28 9.00
C GLU A 183 -3.84 11.80 7.69
N LYS A 184 -4.16 10.91 6.72
CA LYS A 184 -4.76 11.30 5.45
C LYS A 184 -6.18 11.81 5.60
N VAL A 185 -6.97 11.20 6.47
CA VAL A 185 -8.34 11.67 6.79
C VAL A 185 -8.29 13.06 7.43
N ARG A 186 -7.40 13.26 8.41
CA ARG A 186 -7.18 14.58 9.02
C ARG A 186 -6.73 15.62 7.98
N ALA A 187 -5.78 15.25 7.11
CA ALA A 187 -5.26 16.16 6.10
C ALA A 187 -6.33 16.57 5.08
N LEU A 188 -7.22 15.64 4.69
CA LEU A 188 -8.36 15.96 3.82
C LEU A 188 -9.27 17.01 4.45
N ALA A 189 -9.55 16.88 5.76
CA ALA A 189 -10.37 17.84 6.48
C ALA A 189 -9.69 19.21 6.67
N GLU A 190 -8.36 19.25 6.78
CA GLU A 190 -7.61 20.47 7.04
C GLU A 190 -7.36 21.30 5.78
N ARG A 191 -7.21 20.67 4.62
CA ARG A 191 -6.74 21.37 3.41
C ARG A 191 -7.47 20.99 2.11
N ALA A 192 -8.33 19.99 2.10
CA ALA A 192 -9.15 19.54 0.99
C ALA A 192 -8.39 19.48 -0.36
N ARG A 193 -7.24 18.77 -0.40
CA ARG A 193 -6.44 18.67 -1.62
C ARG A 193 -6.75 17.38 -2.40
N PRO A 194 -6.64 17.40 -3.74
CA PRO A 194 -6.85 16.22 -4.59
C PRO A 194 -6.11 14.97 -4.14
N ARG A 195 -4.83 15.10 -3.78
CA ARG A 195 -4.03 13.95 -3.29
C ARG A 195 -4.58 13.35 -2.01
N ASP A 196 -5.14 14.18 -1.11
CA ASP A 196 -5.69 13.68 0.15
C ASP A 196 -7.02 12.94 -0.09
N LEU A 197 -7.86 13.44 -1.00
CA LEU A 197 -9.08 12.73 -1.41
C LEU A 197 -8.73 11.38 -2.06
N TYR A 198 -7.78 11.37 -3.00
CA TYR A 198 -7.31 10.14 -3.63
C TYR A 198 -6.81 9.14 -2.58
N ASP A 199 -5.96 9.59 -1.65
CA ASP A 199 -5.36 8.75 -0.62
C ASP A 199 -6.43 8.17 0.31
N VAL A 200 -7.37 8.98 0.81
CA VAL A 200 -8.45 8.54 1.72
C VAL A 200 -9.33 7.48 1.08
N ILE A 201 -9.80 7.72 -0.14
CA ILE A 201 -10.67 6.75 -0.84
C ILE A 201 -9.89 5.48 -1.21
N HIS A 202 -8.62 5.61 -1.62
CA HIS A 202 -7.80 4.44 -1.90
C HIS A 202 -7.60 3.57 -0.64
N LEU A 203 -7.31 4.19 0.52
CA LEU A 203 -7.17 3.50 1.79
C LEU A 203 -8.49 2.86 2.25
N TYR A 204 -9.61 3.54 2.06
CA TYR A 204 -10.95 3.00 2.34
C TYR A 204 -11.27 1.77 1.48
N ARG A 205 -10.96 1.78 0.19
CA ARG A 205 -11.10 0.62 -0.72
C ARG A 205 -10.27 -0.59 -0.26
N HIS A 206 -9.25 -0.36 0.57
CA HIS A 206 -8.34 -1.37 1.13
C HIS A 206 -8.50 -1.53 2.65
N ASP A 207 -9.70 -1.32 3.17
CA ASP A 207 -10.00 -1.42 4.61
C ASP A 207 -9.76 -2.82 5.18
N HIS A 208 -9.73 -3.86 4.32
CA HIS A 208 -9.35 -5.21 4.67
C HIS A 208 -7.88 -5.38 5.14
N LEU A 209 -7.03 -4.40 4.89
CA LEU A 209 -5.64 -4.36 5.39
C LEU A 209 -5.55 -3.88 6.84
N LEU A 210 -6.60 -3.30 7.38
CA LEU A 210 -6.64 -2.83 8.76
C LEU A 210 -6.64 -4.02 9.72
N THR A 211 -5.78 -3.97 10.72
CA THR A 211 -5.75 -4.97 11.78
C THR A 211 -6.90 -4.79 12.75
N ASP A 212 -7.22 -3.53 13.06
CA ASP A 212 -8.38 -3.11 13.83
C ASP A 212 -8.86 -1.75 13.32
N LYS A 213 -10.08 -1.71 12.78
CA LYS A 213 -10.69 -0.48 12.26
C LYS A 213 -10.86 0.60 13.32
N LYS A 214 -11.06 0.23 14.59
CA LYS A 214 -11.20 1.19 15.71
C LYS A 214 -9.92 1.99 15.95
N LEU A 215 -8.74 1.43 15.64
CA LEU A 215 -7.47 2.15 15.74
C LEU A 215 -7.41 3.36 14.79
N VAL A 216 -8.04 3.25 13.61
CA VAL A 216 -8.12 4.39 12.68
C VAL A 216 -8.89 5.54 13.30
N LEU A 217 -10.07 5.25 13.86
CA LEU A 217 -10.92 6.28 14.49
C LEU A 217 -10.22 6.92 15.71
N SER A 218 -9.63 6.12 16.59
CA SER A 218 -8.92 6.64 17.76
C SER A 218 -7.73 7.52 17.36
N ALA A 219 -6.97 7.12 16.36
CA ALA A 219 -5.86 7.92 15.82
C ALA A 219 -6.36 9.22 15.14
N ILE A 220 -7.49 9.19 14.42
CA ILE A 220 -8.10 10.40 13.85
C ILE A 220 -8.47 11.38 14.96
N ILE A 221 -9.15 10.91 16.00
CA ILE A 221 -9.58 11.76 17.12
C ILE A 221 -8.37 12.40 17.81
N GLU A 222 -7.31 11.63 18.06
CA GLU A 222 -6.11 12.13 18.73
C GLU A 222 -5.35 13.15 17.86
N LYS A 223 -5.18 12.85 16.56
CA LYS A 223 -4.56 13.79 15.62
C LYS A 223 -5.35 15.09 15.46
N CYS A 224 -6.68 15.01 15.39
CA CYS A 224 -7.54 16.18 15.31
C CYS A 224 -7.45 17.02 16.61
N ARG A 225 -7.47 16.35 17.76
CA ARG A 225 -7.29 17.02 19.06
C ARG A 225 -5.93 17.73 19.15
N PHE A 226 -4.85 17.08 18.73
CA PHE A 226 -3.51 17.66 18.70
C PHE A 226 -3.44 18.90 17.78
N LYS A 227 -4.08 18.84 16.61
CA LYS A 227 -4.13 19.95 15.65
C LYS A 227 -5.18 21.01 16.00
N LYS A 228 -6.02 20.78 17.02
CA LYS A 228 -7.14 21.64 17.43
C LYS A 228 -8.15 21.87 16.29
N ILE A 229 -8.46 20.82 15.56
CA ILE A 229 -9.50 20.79 14.52
C ILE A 229 -10.59 19.79 14.93
N GLU A 230 -11.78 19.98 14.37
CA GLU A 230 -12.88 19.04 14.57
C GLU A 230 -12.60 17.71 13.84
N VAL A 231 -13.18 16.63 14.38
CA VAL A 231 -13.14 15.32 13.70
C VAL A 231 -13.90 15.42 12.38
N PRO A 232 -13.32 15.01 11.26
CA PRO A 232 -13.91 15.15 9.94
C PRO A 232 -15.32 14.58 9.83
N THR A 233 -16.19 15.31 9.11
CA THR A 233 -17.53 14.88 8.71
C THR A 233 -17.71 15.11 7.22
N LEU A 234 -18.67 14.41 6.61
CA LEU A 234 -19.04 14.63 5.20
C LEU A 234 -19.39 16.10 4.94
N GLU A 235 -20.27 16.65 5.78
CA GLU A 235 -20.70 18.06 5.68
C GLU A 235 -19.50 19.03 5.77
N GLY A 236 -18.53 18.75 6.65
CA GLY A 236 -17.30 19.54 6.78
C GLY A 236 -16.46 19.54 5.51
N ILE A 237 -16.38 18.42 4.79
CA ILE A 237 -15.68 18.35 3.50
C ILE A 237 -16.46 19.06 2.40
N GLU A 238 -17.81 18.88 2.34
CA GLU A 238 -18.65 19.50 1.33
C GLU A 238 -18.69 21.03 1.43
N LYS A 239 -18.64 21.56 2.67
CA LYS A 239 -18.61 23.00 2.95
C LYS A 239 -17.22 23.59 3.08
N HIS A 240 -16.17 22.79 2.84
CA HIS A 240 -14.79 23.24 2.98
C HIS A 240 -14.49 24.41 2.02
N PRO A 241 -13.83 25.50 2.46
CA PRO A 241 -13.54 26.68 1.63
C PRO A 241 -12.81 26.34 0.32
N TYR A 242 -11.96 25.31 0.34
CA TYR A 242 -11.21 24.84 -0.83
C TYR A 242 -11.86 23.65 -1.52
N ARG A 243 -13.15 23.37 -1.28
CA ARG A 243 -13.86 22.25 -1.91
C ARG A 243 -13.79 22.27 -3.44
N GLY A 244 -13.85 23.45 -4.04
CA GLY A 244 -13.73 23.62 -5.49
C GLY A 244 -12.36 23.23 -6.04
N GLU A 245 -11.29 23.32 -5.24
CA GLU A 245 -9.93 22.91 -5.65
C GLU A 245 -9.81 21.40 -5.83
N LEU A 246 -10.62 20.58 -5.14
CA LEU A 246 -10.62 19.12 -5.34
C LEU A 246 -10.91 18.75 -6.80
N GLU A 247 -11.72 19.50 -7.50
CA GLU A 247 -12.05 19.24 -8.90
C GLU A 247 -11.12 20.00 -9.86
N SER A 248 -10.90 21.29 -9.62
CA SER A 248 -10.10 22.11 -10.53
C SER A 248 -8.61 21.72 -10.57
N GLU A 249 -8.06 21.28 -9.45
CA GLU A 249 -6.65 20.89 -9.35
C GLU A 249 -6.41 19.38 -9.44
N TRP A 250 -7.47 18.56 -9.67
CA TRP A 250 -7.37 17.11 -9.74
C TRP A 250 -6.36 16.63 -10.79
N GLU A 251 -6.48 17.13 -12.00
CA GLU A 251 -5.58 16.76 -13.09
C GLU A 251 -4.16 17.27 -12.85
N ASN A 252 -3.99 18.52 -12.47
CA ASN A 252 -2.69 19.13 -12.24
C ASN A 252 -1.88 18.41 -11.16
N MET A 253 -2.54 17.95 -10.09
CA MET A 253 -1.87 17.32 -8.95
C MET A 253 -1.62 15.82 -9.11
N LEU A 254 -2.41 15.11 -9.94
CA LEU A 254 -2.39 13.64 -9.97
C LEU A 254 -1.96 13.05 -11.30
N ARG A 255 -2.16 13.75 -12.44
CA ARG A 255 -1.92 13.19 -13.78
C ARG A 255 -0.52 12.60 -13.95
N HIS A 256 0.50 13.28 -13.45
CA HIS A 256 1.91 12.88 -13.56
C HIS A 256 2.31 11.75 -12.58
N GLN A 257 1.42 11.34 -11.69
CA GLN A 257 1.64 10.32 -10.67
C GLN A 257 0.89 9.00 -10.95
N LEU A 258 0.04 8.96 -11.97
CA LEU A 258 -0.86 7.85 -12.27
C LEU A 258 -0.74 7.42 -13.73
N ALA A 259 -0.81 6.12 -13.99
CA ALA A 259 -0.82 5.55 -15.34
C ALA A 259 -2.04 6.01 -16.17
N ALA A 260 -3.17 6.18 -15.51
CA ALA A 260 -4.39 6.80 -16.03
C ALA A 260 -5.04 7.62 -14.90
N LEU A 261 -5.60 8.77 -15.22
CA LEU A 261 -6.25 9.62 -14.24
C LEU A 261 -7.72 9.20 -14.06
N PRO A 262 -8.12 8.65 -12.89
CA PRO A 262 -9.52 8.34 -12.66
C PRO A 262 -10.33 9.63 -12.52
N PRO A 263 -11.61 9.65 -12.93
CA PRO A 263 -12.46 10.81 -12.77
C PRO A 263 -12.65 11.19 -11.30
N VAL A 264 -12.48 12.46 -10.95
CA VAL A 264 -12.66 12.95 -9.57
C VAL A 264 -14.06 12.62 -9.04
N LYS A 265 -15.07 12.63 -9.92
CA LYS A 265 -16.46 12.33 -9.58
C LYS A 265 -16.60 10.96 -8.88
N SER A 266 -15.90 9.92 -9.36
CA SER A 266 -15.96 8.59 -8.75
C SER A 266 -15.39 8.53 -7.32
N PHE A 267 -14.48 9.44 -6.97
CA PHE A 267 -13.95 9.57 -5.61
C PHE A 267 -14.89 10.37 -4.70
N LEU A 268 -15.51 11.41 -5.24
CA LEU A 268 -16.48 12.20 -4.50
C LEU A 268 -17.77 11.43 -4.21
N GLU A 269 -18.21 10.59 -5.12
CA GLU A 269 -19.38 9.72 -4.94
C GLU A 269 -19.18 8.64 -3.85
N GLU A 270 -17.93 8.27 -3.53
CA GLU A 270 -17.62 7.33 -2.45
C GLU A 270 -17.43 7.99 -1.07
N LEU A 271 -17.33 9.32 -0.99
CA LEU A 271 -17.19 10.00 0.29
C LEU A 271 -18.33 9.73 1.28
N PRO A 272 -19.61 9.71 0.89
CA PRO A 272 -20.71 9.34 1.79
C PRO A 272 -20.51 7.94 2.40
N ASP A 273 -20.14 6.95 1.59
CA ASP A 273 -19.92 5.58 2.04
C ASP A 273 -18.75 5.50 3.02
N PHE A 274 -17.66 6.20 2.72
CA PHE A 274 -16.51 6.31 3.65
C PHE A 274 -16.93 6.94 4.99
N PHE A 275 -17.69 8.04 4.98
CA PHE A 275 -18.11 8.68 6.23
C PHE A 275 -19.16 7.87 7.00
N ASN A 276 -20.04 7.12 6.31
CA ASN A 276 -20.92 6.15 6.96
C ASN A 276 -20.12 5.04 7.65
N TRP A 277 -19.16 4.45 6.94
CA TRP A 277 -18.23 3.48 7.51
C TRP A 277 -17.49 4.04 8.74
N LEU A 278 -16.98 5.26 8.67
CA LEU A 278 -16.32 5.91 9.81
C LEU A 278 -17.31 6.20 10.97
N GLY A 279 -18.57 6.50 10.65
CA GLY A 279 -19.66 6.72 11.62
C GLY A 279 -20.04 5.44 12.36
N GLU A 280 -20.09 4.31 11.66
CA GLU A 280 -20.35 2.99 12.28
C GLU A 280 -19.31 2.64 13.33
N LEU A 281 -18.05 3.02 13.13
CA LEU A 281 -16.99 2.82 14.12
C LEU A 281 -17.19 3.64 15.40
N ARG A 282 -17.90 4.78 15.32
CA ARG A 282 -18.28 5.59 16.49
C ARG A 282 -19.44 4.97 17.29
N GLY A 283 -20.39 4.31 16.60
CA GLY A 283 -21.58 3.73 17.22
C GLY A 283 -21.32 2.44 18.02
N VAL A 284 -20.22 1.77 17.77
CA VAL A 284 -19.85 0.52 18.49
C VAL A 284 -19.35 0.77 19.92
N GLU A 285 -19.14 2.02 20.34
CA GLU A 285 -18.71 2.36 21.72
C GLU A 285 -19.84 2.42 22.77
N THR A 286 -21.13 2.25 22.38
CA THR A 286 -22.26 2.47 23.29
C THR A 286 -23.31 1.36 23.25
N GLU A 287 -22.95 0.09 23.45
CA GLU A 287 -23.93 -0.85 24.03
C GLU A 287 -23.25 -2.02 24.74
N PRO A 288 -23.69 -2.41 25.96
CA PRO A 288 -23.29 -3.65 26.58
C PRO A 288 -23.96 -4.82 25.84
N GLU A 289 -23.22 -5.92 25.68
CA GLU A 289 -23.70 -7.17 25.09
C GLU A 289 -25.00 -7.63 25.77
N GLU A 290 -26.13 -7.47 25.09
CA GLU A 290 -27.33 -8.24 25.36
C GLU A 290 -27.50 -9.35 24.31
N ASP A 291 -27.63 -10.58 24.83
CA ASP A 291 -27.93 -11.81 24.11
C ASP A 291 -29.07 -11.61 23.12
N MET A 292 -28.84 -11.87 21.83
CA MET A 292 -29.92 -12.06 20.86
C MET A 292 -29.82 -13.44 20.20
N ALA A 293 -30.90 -14.18 20.40
CA ALA A 293 -31.16 -15.52 19.93
C ALA A 293 -31.20 -15.64 18.39
N GLU A 294 -30.87 -16.85 17.97
CA GLU A 294 -30.91 -17.37 16.60
C GLU A 294 -32.24 -17.11 15.89
N ALA A 295 -32.17 -16.58 14.67
CA ALA A 295 -33.27 -16.62 13.71
C ALA A 295 -32.85 -17.46 12.50
N GLU A 296 -33.50 -18.59 12.37
CA GLU A 296 -33.43 -19.53 11.23
C GLU A 296 -33.99 -18.87 9.96
N THR A 297 -33.24 -18.93 8.85
CA THR A 297 -33.77 -18.64 7.51
C THR A 297 -33.82 -19.91 6.65
N PRO A 298 -34.90 -20.14 5.92
CA PRO A 298 -35.11 -21.40 5.20
C PRO A 298 -34.35 -21.41 3.86
N ALA A 299 -33.72 -22.56 3.59
CA ALA A 299 -33.01 -22.84 2.35
C ALA A 299 -33.97 -23.06 1.16
N ALA A 300 -33.85 -22.26 0.13
CA ALA A 300 -34.48 -22.51 -1.17
C ALA A 300 -33.59 -23.41 -2.04
N SER A 301 -34.09 -24.57 -2.40
CA SER A 301 -33.42 -25.55 -3.26
C SER A 301 -33.48 -25.14 -4.72
N LEU A 302 -32.32 -24.89 -5.32
CA LEU A 302 -32.14 -24.72 -6.78
C LEU A 302 -31.67 -26.04 -7.40
N LYS A 303 -32.45 -26.55 -8.33
CA LYS A 303 -32.15 -27.76 -9.12
C LYS A 303 -30.97 -27.53 -10.03
N THR A 304 -29.94 -28.38 -9.91
CA THR A 304 -28.68 -28.30 -10.66
C THR A 304 -28.80 -29.00 -12.02
N ALA A 305 -28.41 -28.29 -13.08
CA ALA A 305 -28.03 -28.87 -14.37
C ALA A 305 -26.61 -29.47 -14.30
N PRO A 306 -26.24 -30.49 -15.10
CA PRO A 306 -24.96 -31.18 -14.98
C PRO A 306 -23.81 -30.23 -15.32
N ALA A 307 -22.94 -30.01 -14.35
CA ALA A 307 -21.81 -29.09 -14.42
C ALA A 307 -20.70 -29.65 -15.30
N ALA A 308 -20.33 -28.93 -16.36
CA ALA A 308 -19.02 -29.06 -16.96
C ALA A 308 -17.96 -28.91 -15.84
N ARG A 309 -16.99 -29.82 -15.77
CA ARG A 309 -15.91 -29.77 -14.76
C ARG A 309 -15.23 -28.40 -14.81
N ARG A 310 -15.48 -27.58 -13.81
CA ARG A 310 -14.75 -26.32 -13.64
C ARG A 310 -13.29 -26.65 -13.32
N PRO A 311 -12.31 -25.96 -13.96
CA PRO A 311 -10.93 -26.16 -13.60
C PRO A 311 -10.73 -25.85 -12.12
N GLU A 312 -10.04 -26.72 -11.39
CA GLU A 312 -9.70 -26.49 -9.98
C GLU A 312 -8.77 -25.28 -9.86
N ILE A 313 -9.15 -24.32 -9.01
CA ILE A 313 -8.38 -23.12 -8.74
C ILE A 313 -7.35 -23.42 -7.65
N ASP A 314 -6.09 -23.03 -7.87
CA ASP A 314 -5.02 -23.12 -6.88
C ASP A 314 -5.23 -22.04 -5.81
N THR A 315 -5.86 -22.41 -4.69
CA THR A 315 -6.12 -21.50 -3.57
C THR A 315 -4.88 -21.21 -2.71
N SER A 316 -3.77 -21.91 -2.95
CA SER A 316 -2.48 -21.63 -2.29
C SER A 316 -1.70 -20.52 -2.99
N TRP A 317 -2.06 -20.20 -4.23
CA TRP A 317 -1.40 -19.17 -5.01
C TRP A 317 -2.01 -17.80 -4.74
N THR A 318 -1.15 -16.85 -4.43
CA THR A 318 -1.49 -15.43 -4.34
C THR A 318 -0.80 -14.67 -5.47
N ILE A 319 -1.36 -13.55 -5.89
CA ILE A 319 -0.69 -12.69 -6.86
C ILE A 319 0.66 -12.29 -6.28
N PRO A 320 1.78 -12.43 -7.01
CA PRO A 320 3.08 -11.99 -6.53
C PRO A 320 3.03 -10.52 -6.11
N GLU A 321 3.40 -10.24 -4.87
CA GLU A 321 3.37 -8.87 -4.34
C GLU A 321 4.33 -7.96 -5.10
N ARG A 322 5.43 -8.52 -5.62
CA ARG A 322 6.50 -7.78 -6.27
C ARG A 322 6.94 -8.46 -7.55
N LEU A 323 6.90 -7.71 -8.62
CA LEU A 323 7.41 -8.14 -9.92
C LEU A 323 8.86 -7.63 -10.05
N THR A 324 9.83 -8.52 -9.85
CA THR A 324 11.24 -8.16 -9.87
C THR A 324 11.88 -8.23 -11.26
N VAL A 325 11.19 -8.85 -12.22
CA VAL A 325 11.65 -9.00 -13.61
C VAL A 325 10.66 -8.33 -14.54
N ILE A 326 11.15 -7.40 -15.31
CA ILE A 326 10.34 -6.67 -16.30
C ILE A 326 10.19 -7.53 -17.53
N ASN A 327 9.02 -8.07 -17.73
CA ASN A 327 8.62 -8.80 -18.92
C ASN A 327 7.20 -8.38 -19.32
N ARG A 328 6.69 -8.97 -20.41
CA ARG A 328 5.33 -8.69 -20.91
C ARG A 328 4.26 -9.00 -19.87
N GLU A 329 4.38 -10.10 -19.14
CA GLU A 329 3.42 -10.51 -18.12
C GLU A 329 3.40 -9.52 -16.94
N SER A 330 4.58 -9.06 -16.51
CA SER A 330 4.71 -8.03 -15.46
C SER A 330 4.00 -6.74 -15.83
N SER A 331 4.15 -6.30 -17.09
CA SER A 331 3.49 -5.08 -17.59
C SER A 331 1.97 -5.24 -17.66
N ILE A 332 1.48 -6.39 -18.10
CA ILE A 332 0.04 -6.69 -18.14
C ILE A 332 -0.52 -6.73 -16.71
N MET A 333 0.17 -7.43 -15.80
CA MET A 333 -0.23 -7.56 -14.40
C MET A 333 -0.34 -6.21 -13.70
N GLU A 334 0.67 -5.35 -13.87
CA GLU A 334 0.66 -4.02 -13.23
C GLU A 334 -0.51 -3.16 -13.72
N LYS A 335 -0.81 -3.18 -15.01
CA LYS A 335 -1.96 -2.47 -15.57
C LYS A 335 -3.30 -3.01 -15.05
N ILE A 336 -3.42 -4.33 -14.91
CA ILE A 336 -4.62 -4.97 -14.35
C ILE A 336 -4.78 -4.56 -12.87
N ARG A 337 -3.71 -4.62 -12.07
CA ARG A 337 -3.70 -4.18 -10.68
C ARG A 337 -4.09 -2.72 -10.53
N PHE A 338 -3.47 -1.86 -11.35
CA PHE A 338 -3.76 -0.45 -11.35
C PHE A 338 -5.24 -0.17 -11.66
N ALA A 339 -5.77 -0.82 -12.68
CA ALA A 339 -7.17 -0.67 -13.05
C ALA A 339 -8.12 -1.15 -11.94
N GLY A 340 -7.85 -2.30 -11.33
CA GLY A 340 -8.62 -2.80 -10.20
C GLY A 340 -8.59 -1.86 -9.00
N ALA A 341 -7.40 -1.40 -8.59
CA ALA A 341 -7.22 -0.49 -7.46
C ALA A 341 -7.95 0.84 -7.65
N ASN A 342 -8.00 1.34 -8.89
CA ASN A 342 -8.63 2.61 -9.23
C ASN A 342 -10.07 2.46 -9.75
N ARG A 343 -10.61 1.23 -9.80
CA ARG A 343 -11.94 0.90 -10.34
C ARG A 343 -12.15 1.45 -11.76
N LEU A 344 -11.12 1.26 -12.61
CA LEU A 344 -11.13 1.65 -14.02
C LEU A 344 -11.28 0.42 -14.91
N CYS A 345 -12.03 0.58 -16.01
CA CYS A 345 -12.12 -0.44 -17.03
C CYS A 345 -10.79 -0.63 -17.77
N LEU A 346 -10.60 -1.83 -18.31
CA LEU A 346 -9.50 -2.17 -19.20
C LEU A 346 -10.01 -2.37 -20.62
N ASP A 347 -9.32 -1.79 -21.61
CA ASP A 347 -9.39 -2.27 -22.98
C ASP A 347 -8.44 -3.46 -23.13
N LEU A 348 -9.01 -4.64 -23.27
CA LEU A 348 -8.33 -5.91 -23.35
C LEU A 348 -8.27 -6.40 -24.80
N ALA A 349 -7.08 -6.50 -25.35
CA ALA A 349 -6.83 -7.19 -26.62
C ALA A 349 -6.65 -8.69 -26.34
N TYR A 350 -7.61 -9.50 -26.78
CA TYR A 350 -7.66 -10.92 -26.54
C TYR A 350 -8.25 -11.65 -27.74
N ASP A 351 -7.52 -12.61 -28.28
CA ASP A 351 -7.95 -13.39 -29.45
C ASP A 351 -8.34 -12.48 -30.64
N ARG A 352 -7.46 -11.53 -30.96
CA ARG A 352 -7.59 -10.52 -32.02
C ARG A 352 -8.83 -9.61 -31.91
N LYS A 353 -9.44 -9.51 -30.74
CA LYS A 353 -10.60 -8.66 -30.48
C LYS A 353 -10.35 -7.77 -29.26
N HIS A 354 -10.81 -6.55 -29.32
CA HIS A 354 -10.81 -5.62 -28.21
C HIS A 354 -12.11 -5.73 -27.40
N ARG A 355 -11.99 -5.66 -26.08
CA ARG A 355 -13.12 -5.73 -25.15
C ARG A 355 -12.89 -4.80 -23.98
N VAL A 356 -13.91 -4.02 -23.63
CA VAL A 356 -13.88 -3.22 -22.40
C VAL A 356 -14.39 -4.09 -21.26
N ILE A 357 -13.53 -4.31 -20.27
CA ILE A 357 -13.77 -5.21 -19.15
C ILE A 357 -13.51 -4.53 -17.80
N GLU A 358 -14.21 -5.02 -16.78
CA GLU A 358 -14.03 -4.68 -15.36
C GLU A 358 -13.17 -5.76 -14.71
N PRO A 359 -11.93 -5.49 -14.27
CA PRO A 359 -11.05 -6.51 -13.69
C PRO A 359 -11.40 -6.77 -12.22
N TYR A 360 -11.49 -8.05 -11.82
CA TYR A 360 -11.83 -8.43 -10.44
C TYR A 360 -10.76 -9.29 -9.75
N ALA A 361 -10.20 -10.29 -10.42
CA ALA A 361 -9.20 -11.15 -9.80
C ALA A 361 -8.25 -11.75 -10.84
N VAL A 362 -7.02 -12.04 -10.45
CA VAL A 362 -6.12 -12.91 -11.19
C VAL A 362 -5.92 -14.18 -10.38
N LYS A 363 -6.20 -15.32 -10.98
CA LYS A 363 -6.13 -16.63 -10.33
C LYS A 363 -5.28 -17.59 -11.14
N ARG A 364 -4.80 -18.65 -10.48
CA ARG A 364 -4.07 -19.74 -11.11
C ARG A 364 -4.82 -21.06 -10.88
N THR A 365 -4.88 -21.90 -11.89
CA THR A 365 -5.39 -23.27 -11.74
C THR A 365 -4.32 -24.14 -11.08
N ILE A 366 -4.72 -25.30 -10.51
CA ILE A 366 -3.79 -26.30 -9.96
C ILE A 366 -2.77 -26.77 -11.01
N GLY A 367 -3.16 -26.76 -12.30
CA GLY A 367 -2.24 -27.01 -13.41
C GLY A 367 -1.31 -25.85 -13.78
N GLY A 368 -1.28 -24.76 -13.00
CA GLY A 368 -0.36 -23.62 -13.18
C GLY A 368 -0.83 -22.56 -14.18
N VAL A 369 -2.00 -22.69 -14.79
CA VAL A 369 -2.49 -21.74 -15.81
C VAL A 369 -3.05 -20.49 -15.14
N LEU A 370 -2.52 -19.31 -15.51
CA LEU A 370 -3.01 -18.02 -15.06
C LEU A 370 -4.21 -17.55 -15.88
N PHE A 371 -5.19 -16.94 -15.20
CA PHE A 371 -6.34 -16.31 -15.84
C PHE A 371 -6.83 -15.08 -15.07
N LEU A 372 -7.33 -14.11 -15.84
CA LEU A 372 -7.99 -12.92 -15.32
C LEU A 372 -9.49 -13.19 -15.22
N GLN A 373 -10.06 -13.02 -14.04
CA GLN A 373 -11.51 -12.93 -13.85
C GLN A 373 -11.95 -11.49 -14.02
N ALA A 374 -12.88 -11.25 -14.91
CA ALA A 374 -13.40 -9.92 -15.23
C ALA A 374 -14.89 -10.01 -15.58
N ALA A 375 -15.58 -8.87 -15.61
CA ALA A 375 -16.90 -8.76 -16.22
C ALA A 375 -16.81 -7.94 -17.50
N HIS A 376 -17.62 -8.26 -18.50
CA HIS A 376 -17.78 -7.41 -19.66
C HIS A 376 -18.52 -6.12 -19.23
N HIS A 377 -17.96 -4.96 -19.53
CA HIS A 377 -18.46 -3.70 -18.97
C HIS A 377 -19.91 -3.42 -19.32
N GLU A 378 -20.28 -3.56 -20.59
CA GLU A 378 -21.64 -3.27 -21.06
C GLU A 378 -22.70 -4.26 -20.54
N SER A 379 -22.41 -5.57 -20.63
CA SER A 379 -23.38 -6.61 -20.27
C SER A 379 -23.32 -7.05 -18.81
N GLY A 380 -22.20 -6.79 -18.11
CA GLY A 380 -21.94 -7.30 -16.77
C GLY A 380 -21.67 -8.79 -16.69
N GLU A 381 -21.60 -9.49 -17.84
CA GLU A 381 -21.35 -10.93 -17.86
C GLU A 381 -19.95 -11.26 -17.31
N PRO A 382 -19.84 -12.19 -16.34
CA PRO A 382 -18.54 -12.66 -15.88
C PRO A 382 -17.81 -13.46 -16.96
N ARG A 383 -16.52 -13.17 -17.14
CA ARG A 383 -15.64 -13.82 -18.11
C ARG A 383 -14.29 -14.12 -17.48
N SER A 384 -13.65 -15.19 -17.98
CA SER A 384 -12.28 -15.55 -17.63
C SER A 384 -11.40 -15.49 -18.89
N TYR A 385 -10.26 -14.83 -18.77
CA TYR A 385 -9.31 -14.65 -19.86
C TYR A 385 -7.97 -15.29 -19.48
N LEU A 386 -7.51 -16.23 -20.30
CA LEU A 386 -6.20 -16.87 -20.09
C LEU A 386 -5.08 -15.85 -20.32
N PHE A 387 -4.14 -15.79 -19.38
CA PHE A 387 -3.09 -14.76 -19.40
C PHE A 387 -2.15 -14.86 -20.61
N ASP A 388 -1.81 -16.06 -21.03
CA ASP A 388 -0.99 -16.36 -22.20
C ASP A 388 -1.61 -15.89 -23.53
N LYS A 389 -2.95 -15.79 -23.58
CA LYS A 389 -3.72 -15.30 -24.73
C LYS A 389 -4.01 -13.81 -24.71
N ILE A 390 -3.65 -13.09 -23.64
CA ILE A 390 -3.78 -11.65 -23.58
C ILE A 390 -2.72 -11.02 -24.49
N GLU A 391 -3.13 -10.39 -25.56
CA GLU A 391 -2.26 -9.73 -26.52
C GLU A 391 -1.78 -8.37 -26.02
N GLY A 392 -2.63 -7.67 -25.25
CA GLY A 392 -2.32 -6.39 -24.62
C GLY A 392 -3.44 -5.89 -23.73
N VAL A 393 -3.10 -4.95 -22.85
CA VAL A 393 -4.05 -4.23 -21.99
C VAL A 393 -3.74 -2.74 -22.00
N LYS A 394 -4.79 -1.93 -22.03
CA LYS A 394 -4.74 -0.48 -21.83
C LYS A 394 -5.71 -0.10 -20.74
N VAL A 395 -5.23 0.63 -19.76
CA VAL A 395 -6.11 1.21 -18.73
C VAL A 395 -6.89 2.35 -19.37
N THR A 396 -8.20 2.35 -19.19
CA THR A 396 -9.07 3.45 -19.64
C THR A 396 -9.29 4.46 -18.54
N ASP A 397 -9.93 5.57 -18.84
CA ASP A 397 -10.44 6.55 -17.88
C ASP A 397 -11.91 6.29 -17.46
N THR A 398 -12.50 5.20 -17.97
CA THR A 398 -13.88 4.80 -17.69
C THR A 398 -13.98 4.12 -16.34
N PRO A 399 -14.65 4.71 -15.34
CA PRO A 399 -14.83 4.07 -14.03
C PRO A 399 -15.92 2.99 -14.10
N PHE A 400 -15.85 2.03 -13.18
CA PHE A 400 -16.92 1.07 -12.96
C PHE A 400 -17.27 0.93 -11.47
N ASN A 401 -18.54 0.62 -11.19
CA ASN A 401 -18.99 0.28 -9.84
C ASN A 401 -18.82 -1.23 -9.63
N PRO A 402 -18.01 -1.68 -8.66
CA PRO A 402 -17.77 -3.09 -8.44
C PRO A 402 -19.05 -3.86 -8.10
N ARG A 403 -19.26 -4.99 -8.79
CA ARG A 403 -20.38 -5.94 -8.55
C ARG A 403 -20.00 -7.01 -7.53
N GLY A 404 -18.79 -6.95 -6.99
CA GLY A 404 -18.22 -7.90 -6.04
C GLY A 404 -16.81 -7.47 -5.61
N PRO A 405 -16.17 -8.22 -4.71
CA PRO A 405 -14.84 -7.89 -4.21
C PRO A 405 -13.79 -7.91 -5.32
N ILE A 406 -12.88 -6.95 -5.29
CA ILE A 406 -11.73 -6.88 -6.19
C ILE A 406 -10.52 -7.48 -5.46
N GLU A 407 -10.07 -8.65 -5.91
CA GLU A 407 -8.99 -9.42 -5.27
C GLU A 407 -7.60 -9.18 -5.90
N ILE A 408 -7.49 -8.27 -6.87
CA ILE A 408 -6.23 -8.03 -7.61
C ILE A 408 -5.31 -7.04 -6.88
N THR A 409 -5.86 -6.29 -5.95
CA THR A 409 -5.20 -5.14 -5.34
C THR A 409 -4.66 -5.42 -3.94
N ILE A 410 -4.64 -6.69 -3.53
CA ILE A 410 -4.19 -7.08 -2.20
C ILE A 410 -2.71 -6.71 -2.06
N ALA A 411 -2.46 -5.67 -1.28
CA ALA A 411 -1.15 -5.43 -0.72
C ALA A 411 -1.00 -6.38 0.47
N GLY A 412 -0.29 -7.48 0.28
CA GLY A 412 -0.02 -8.41 1.37
C GLY A 412 0.73 -7.72 2.50
N GLN A 413 0.50 -8.15 3.73
CA GLN A 413 1.47 -7.89 4.80
C GLN A 413 2.80 -8.45 4.33
N LEU A 414 3.83 -7.60 4.26
CA LEU A 414 5.17 -8.02 3.89
C LEU A 414 5.72 -8.95 4.99
N GLU A 415 5.45 -10.25 4.86
CA GLU A 415 6.19 -11.23 5.63
C GLU A 415 7.63 -11.17 5.15
N ILE A 416 8.54 -10.83 6.06
CA ILE A 416 9.98 -10.97 5.83
C ILE A 416 10.24 -12.46 5.63
N LYS A 417 10.27 -12.94 4.39
CA LYS A 417 10.84 -14.25 4.09
C LYS A 417 12.34 -14.12 4.33
N GLN A 418 12.79 -14.48 5.51
CA GLN A 418 14.19 -14.79 5.71
C GLN A 418 14.55 -15.84 4.66
N ASN A 419 15.39 -15.49 3.71
CA ASN A 419 16.04 -16.42 2.80
C ASN A 419 16.95 -17.34 3.66
N VAL A 420 16.39 -18.46 4.12
CA VAL A 420 17.19 -19.55 4.65
C VAL A 420 17.87 -20.18 3.44
N SER A 421 19.11 -19.74 3.19
CA SER A 421 20.02 -20.46 2.30
C SER A 421 20.04 -21.92 2.73
N ASN A 422 19.69 -22.83 1.83
CA ASN A 422 19.84 -24.28 2.01
C ASN A 422 21.31 -24.67 2.16
N ALA A 423 21.89 -24.43 3.32
CA ALA A 423 23.07 -25.13 3.76
C ALA A 423 22.61 -26.42 4.42
N ARG A 424 22.82 -27.56 3.74
CA ARG A 424 22.65 -28.89 4.31
C ARG A 424 23.69 -29.05 5.43
N GLY A 425 23.28 -28.75 6.66
CA GLY A 425 24.05 -28.97 7.89
C GLY A 425 23.20 -29.76 8.89
N ARG A 426 23.71 -30.81 9.43
CA ARG A 426 23.08 -31.77 10.35
C ARG A 426 22.40 -31.09 11.53
N SER A 427 21.17 -31.55 11.84
CA SER A 427 20.33 -31.13 12.94
C SER A 427 20.96 -31.36 14.30
N SER A 428 20.96 -30.32 15.14
CA SER A 428 20.87 -30.42 16.59
C SER A 428 19.45 -29.96 17.00
N HIS A 429 18.78 -30.84 17.77
CA HIS A 429 17.41 -30.59 18.28
C HIS A 429 17.43 -29.44 19.31
N LEU A 430 17.08 -28.27 18.88
CA LEU A 430 16.54 -27.22 19.75
C LEU A 430 15.15 -26.84 19.20
N GLY A 431 14.11 -27.07 20.00
CA GLY A 431 12.73 -26.83 19.61
C GLY A 431 12.50 -25.35 19.35
N GLY A 432 12.14 -24.98 18.11
CA GLY A 432 11.75 -23.63 17.75
C GLY A 432 10.43 -23.21 18.40
N PRO A 433 10.06 -21.90 18.32
CA PRO A 433 8.86 -21.37 18.96
C PRO A 433 7.60 -22.08 18.46
N VAL A 434 6.69 -22.36 19.38
CA VAL A 434 5.37 -22.95 19.12
C VAL A 434 4.30 -21.89 19.36
N TYR A 435 3.57 -21.56 18.32
CA TYR A 435 2.49 -20.57 18.37
C TYR A 435 1.16 -21.24 18.73
N ILE A 436 0.42 -20.66 19.66
CA ILE A 436 -0.86 -21.20 20.13
C ILE A 436 -1.98 -20.30 19.63
N TYR A 437 -2.93 -20.90 18.90
CA TYR A 437 -4.12 -20.25 18.36
C TYR A 437 -5.38 -20.84 18.97
N ARG A 438 -6.40 -20.01 19.15
CA ARG A 438 -7.74 -20.42 19.60
C ARG A 438 -8.72 -20.30 18.45
N CYS A 439 -9.37 -21.37 18.06
CA CYS A 439 -10.41 -21.33 17.03
C CYS A 439 -11.50 -20.34 17.40
N SER A 440 -11.89 -19.45 16.48
CA SER A 440 -12.94 -18.45 16.67
C SER A 440 -14.33 -19.07 16.93
N SER A 441 -14.61 -20.26 16.36
CA SER A 441 -15.93 -20.90 16.46
C SER A 441 -16.05 -21.91 17.61
N CYS A 442 -15.04 -22.78 17.85
CA CYS A 442 -15.15 -23.84 18.86
C CYS A 442 -14.21 -23.65 20.07
N HIS A 443 -13.44 -22.58 20.11
CA HIS A 443 -12.51 -22.20 21.17
C HIS A 443 -11.43 -23.24 21.51
N ARG A 444 -11.24 -24.31 20.70
CA ARG A 444 -10.11 -25.24 20.85
C ARG A 444 -8.79 -24.55 20.56
N LEU A 445 -7.75 -24.96 21.31
CA LEU A 445 -6.39 -24.46 21.12
C LEU A 445 -5.62 -25.35 20.14
N PHE A 446 -4.90 -24.72 19.22
CA PHE A 446 -4.05 -25.36 18.22
C PHE A 446 -2.62 -24.89 18.38
N LYS A 447 -1.69 -25.83 18.29
CA LYS A 447 -0.25 -25.55 18.31
C LYS A 447 0.25 -25.59 16.88
N LYS A 448 0.95 -24.54 16.45
CA LYS A 448 1.55 -24.42 15.12
C LYS A 448 3.03 -24.10 15.25
N LYS A 449 3.84 -24.56 14.32
CA LYS A 449 5.27 -24.23 14.21
C LYS A 449 5.51 -22.95 13.41
N THR A 450 4.47 -22.44 12.74
CA THR A 450 4.47 -21.22 11.93
C THR A 450 3.46 -20.24 12.50
N MET A 451 3.74 -18.95 12.34
CA MET A 451 2.83 -17.87 12.75
C MET A 451 1.77 -17.67 11.66
N ASP A 452 0.79 -18.58 11.63
CA ASP A 452 -0.28 -18.61 10.64
C ASP A 452 -1.62 -18.90 11.35
N SER A 453 -2.61 -18.05 11.13
CA SER A 453 -3.93 -18.12 11.78
C SER A 453 -4.89 -19.15 11.14
N VAL A 454 -4.59 -19.68 9.96
CA VAL A 454 -5.46 -20.62 9.25
C VAL A 454 -5.46 -21.98 9.95
N LEU A 455 -6.63 -22.48 10.34
CA LEU A 455 -6.80 -23.78 10.99
C LEU A 455 -7.26 -24.82 9.98
N ARG A 456 -6.65 -26.00 10.02
CA ARG A 456 -7.14 -27.16 9.24
C ARG A 456 -8.51 -27.59 9.76
N ALA A 457 -9.29 -28.25 8.90
CA ALA A 457 -10.54 -28.86 9.27
C ALA A 457 -10.39 -29.67 10.58
N HIS A 458 -11.24 -29.42 11.57
CA HIS A 458 -11.15 -30.02 12.88
C HIS A 458 -12.54 -30.23 13.50
N LYS A 459 -12.60 -31.04 14.56
CA LYS A 459 -13.82 -31.27 15.30
C LYS A 459 -13.86 -30.39 16.55
N ASN A 460 -15.04 -29.95 16.97
CA ASN A 460 -15.28 -29.27 18.24
C ASN A 460 -15.10 -30.22 19.44
N LYS A 461 -15.29 -29.75 20.67
CA LYS A 461 -15.15 -30.56 21.88
C LYS A 461 -16.22 -31.71 21.96
N ALA A 462 -17.35 -31.56 21.30
CA ALA A 462 -18.41 -32.53 21.24
C ALA A 462 -18.24 -33.58 20.11
N GLY A 463 -17.13 -33.50 19.34
CA GLY A 463 -16.81 -34.44 18.27
C GLY A 463 -17.41 -34.09 16.91
N SER A 464 -18.27 -33.06 16.80
CA SER A 464 -18.84 -32.59 15.54
C SER A 464 -17.86 -31.74 14.75
N GLN A 465 -18.03 -31.70 13.42
CA GLN A 465 -17.19 -30.87 12.51
C GLN A 465 -17.31 -29.41 12.89
N CYS A 466 -16.18 -28.74 13.09
CA CYS A 466 -16.14 -27.30 13.32
C CYS A 466 -15.94 -26.57 11.99
N PHE A 467 -16.71 -25.52 11.75
CA PHE A 467 -16.61 -24.70 10.54
C PHE A 467 -15.61 -23.55 10.66
N GLY A 468 -14.97 -23.36 11.84
CA GLY A 468 -13.94 -22.33 12.04
C GLY A 468 -12.66 -22.66 11.28
N SER A 469 -12.32 -21.84 10.31
CA SER A 469 -11.10 -21.96 9.49
C SER A 469 -9.95 -21.06 9.99
N TYR A 470 -10.22 -20.16 10.96
CA TYR A 470 -9.24 -19.24 11.53
C TYR A 470 -9.15 -19.33 13.05
N GLY A 471 -7.95 -19.05 13.58
CA GLY A 471 -7.69 -18.99 14.99
C GLY A 471 -7.11 -17.66 15.42
N ALA A 472 -7.64 -17.12 16.53
CA ALA A 472 -7.02 -15.97 17.19
C ALA A 472 -5.72 -16.41 17.90
N TYR A 473 -4.65 -15.65 17.70
CA TYR A 473 -3.37 -15.87 18.38
C TYR A 473 -3.54 -15.70 19.91
N VAL A 474 -2.97 -16.62 20.68
CA VAL A 474 -3.05 -16.61 22.14
C VAL A 474 -1.70 -16.30 22.77
N ARG A 475 -0.65 -17.06 22.39
CA ARG A 475 0.71 -16.89 22.93
C ARG A 475 1.73 -17.73 22.16
N THR A 476 3.01 -17.39 22.31
CA THR A 476 4.14 -18.22 21.88
C THR A 476 4.72 -19.00 23.07
N LYS A 477 5.10 -20.26 22.84
CA LYS A 477 5.97 -21.05 23.73
C LYS A 477 7.32 -21.27 23.04
N TYR A 478 8.40 -21.01 23.76
CA TYR A 478 9.77 -21.28 23.37
C TYR A 478 10.22 -22.62 23.95
#